data_6f1effcbb54d55bb3a5fc2dcb3aa6f10
#
_entry.id   6f1effcbb54d55bb3a5fc2dcb3aa6f10
#
_cell.length_a   1.000
_cell.length_b   1.000
_cell.length_c   1.000
_cell.angle_alpha   90.00
_cell.angle_beta   90.00
_cell.angle_gamma   90.00
#
_symmetry.space_group_name_H-M   'P 1'
#
loop_
_entity.id
_entity.type
_entity.pdbx_description
1 polymer ?
#
loop_
_entity_poly.entity_id
_entity_poly.type
_entity_poly.pdbx_seq_one_letter_code
_entity_poly.pdbx_strand_id
1 'polypeptide(L)'
;MCKTCNNLKATTWVKENLGIVVNNKRERRKDVRKSLLEAAQNRARTKSLPINITLDDIIVPDLCPVLMIPLQKSTTGRANPDSPSLDRIIPELGYVKGNIQVISNKANSMKNNATKEELVRFANWILKLKETNE
;
A
#
# COMPACT_ATOMS: atom_id res chain seq x y z
N MET A 1 -17.51 9.95 16.65
CA MET A 1 -16.79 11.19 16.39
C MET A 1 -16.63 11.43 14.90
N CYS A 2 -16.89 12.63 14.42
CA CYS A 2 -16.81 12.97 13.01
C CYS A 2 -15.36 12.89 12.50
N LYS A 3 -15.12 12.21 11.39
CA LYS A 3 -13.78 12.11 10.77
C LYS A 3 -13.20 13.48 10.44
N THR A 4 -14.03 14.43 10.02
CA THR A 4 -13.63 15.79 9.68
C THR A 4 -13.11 16.55 10.90
N CYS A 5 -13.75 16.41 12.05
CA CYS A 5 -13.31 17.06 13.29
C CYS A 5 -11.96 16.53 13.77
N ASN A 6 -11.72 15.22 13.65
CA ASN A 6 -10.43 14.62 13.98
C ASN A 6 -9.32 15.10 13.06
N ASN A 7 -9.61 15.26 11.77
CA ASN A 7 -8.63 15.76 10.80
C ASN A 7 -8.25 17.22 11.09
N LEU A 8 -9.19 18.07 11.48
CA LEU A 8 -8.92 19.47 11.82
C LEU A 8 -8.02 19.59 13.07
N LYS A 9 -8.31 18.82 14.11
CA LYS A 9 -7.47 18.77 15.31
C LYS A 9 -6.06 18.26 15.02
N ALA A 10 -5.96 17.19 14.24
CA ALA A 10 -4.69 16.64 13.80
C ALA A 10 -3.89 17.64 12.97
N THR A 11 -4.53 18.42 12.11
CA THR A 11 -3.87 19.44 11.28
C THR A 11 -3.28 20.57 12.11
N THR A 12 -4.01 21.04 13.15
CA THR A 12 -3.52 22.08 14.04
C THR A 12 -2.32 21.58 14.84
N TRP A 13 -2.41 20.39 15.43
CA TRP A 13 -1.32 19.77 16.18
C TRP A 13 -0.08 19.57 15.30
N VAL A 14 -0.28 19.11 14.06
CA VAL A 14 0.80 18.90 13.09
C VAL A 14 1.54 20.21 12.78
N LYS A 15 0.83 21.33 12.60
CA LYS A 15 1.45 22.65 12.39
C LYS A 15 2.35 23.07 13.54
N GLU A 16 1.91 22.81 14.77
CA GLU A 16 2.65 23.16 15.98
C GLU A 16 3.84 22.23 16.24
N ASN A 17 3.77 20.98 15.76
CA ASN A 17 4.76 19.93 16.03
C ASN A 17 5.38 19.35 14.76
N LEU A 18 5.54 20.15 13.72
CA LEU A 18 5.95 19.71 12.39
C LEU A 18 7.27 18.92 12.40
N GLY A 19 8.27 19.35 13.15
CA GLY A 19 9.56 18.65 13.24
C GLY A 19 9.44 17.25 13.81
N ILE A 20 8.65 17.09 14.87
CA ILE A 20 8.42 15.79 15.52
C ILE A 20 7.64 14.85 14.58
N VAL A 21 6.63 15.39 13.91
CA VAL A 21 5.79 14.61 12.97
C VAL A 21 6.62 14.10 11.79
N VAL A 22 7.50 14.94 11.24
CA VAL A 22 8.38 14.55 10.11
C VAL A 22 9.34 13.43 10.54
N ASN A 23 9.98 13.56 11.71
CA ASN A 23 10.89 12.55 12.23
C ASN A 23 10.17 11.22 12.49
N ASN A 24 9.00 11.27 13.13
CA ASN A 24 8.19 10.07 13.40
C ASN A 24 7.75 9.38 12.10
N LYS A 25 7.39 10.13 11.08
CA LYS A 25 7.05 9.57 9.77
C LYS A 25 8.25 8.85 9.12
N ARG A 26 9.45 9.44 9.21
CA ARG A 26 10.67 8.82 8.67
C ARG A 26 11.00 7.50 9.38
N GLU A 27 10.93 7.48 10.71
CA GLU A 27 11.18 6.28 11.50
C GLU A 27 10.15 5.19 11.21
N ARG A 28 8.87 5.53 11.16
CA ARG A 28 7.79 4.59 10.80
C ARG A 28 7.98 4.01 9.40
N ARG A 29 8.41 4.82 8.43
CA ARG A 29 8.67 4.35 7.07
C ARG A 29 9.80 3.33 7.01
N LYS A 30 10.86 3.54 7.81
CA LYS A 30 11.99 2.59 7.89
C LYS A 30 11.52 1.24 8.41
N ASP A 31 10.76 1.23 9.51
CA ASP A 31 10.22 0.01 10.10
C ASP A 31 9.29 -0.73 9.13
N VAL A 32 8.40 0.01 8.47
CA VAL A 32 7.47 -0.55 7.47
C VAL A 32 8.24 -1.19 6.32
N ARG A 33 9.29 -0.54 5.80
CA ARG A 33 10.09 -1.10 4.71
C ARG A 33 10.75 -2.43 5.09
N LYS A 34 11.27 -2.54 6.31
CA LYS A 34 11.84 -3.78 6.82
C LYS A 34 10.81 -4.88 6.84
N SER A 35 9.63 -4.62 7.41
CA SER A 35 8.54 -5.59 7.48
C SER A 35 8.08 -6.03 6.10
N LEU A 36 7.99 -5.10 5.15
CA LEU A 36 7.62 -5.41 3.77
C LEU A 36 8.67 -6.28 3.09
N LEU A 37 9.94 -5.98 3.30
CA LEU A 37 11.05 -6.76 2.72
C LEU A 37 11.07 -8.18 3.29
N GLU A 38 10.95 -8.34 4.60
CA GLU A 38 10.91 -9.64 5.25
C GLU A 38 9.74 -10.48 4.74
N ALA A 39 8.55 -9.88 4.63
CA ALA A 39 7.37 -10.55 4.09
C ALA A 39 7.59 -10.98 2.63
N ALA A 40 8.22 -10.13 1.82
CA ALA A 40 8.53 -10.45 0.44
C ALA A 40 9.54 -11.60 0.33
N GLN A 41 10.59 -11.58 1.16
CA GLN A 41 11.58 -12.66 1.22
C GLN A 41 10.94 -14.01 1.59
N ASN A 42 10.04 -14.00 2.56
CA ASN A 42 9.32 -15.21 2.98
C ASN A 42 8.43 -15.74 1.85
N ARG A 43 7.67 -14.88 1.18
CA ARG A 43 6.82 -15.28 0.05
C ARG A 43 7.65 -15.77 -1.14
N ALA A 44 8.75 -15.11 -1.43
CA ALA A 44 9.65 -15.51 -2.52
C ALA A 44 10.21 -16.91 -2.27
N ARG A 45 10.62 -17.20 -1.04
CA ARG A 45 11.13 -18.51 -0.64
C ARG A 45 10.03 -19.59 -0.75
N THR A 46 8.84 -19.31 -0.22
CA THR A 46 7.71 -20.25 -0.21
C THR A 46 7.21 -20.55 -1.61
N LYS A 47 7.18 -19.55 -2.49
CA LYS A 47 6.66 -19.69 -3.86
C LYS A 47 7.75 -19.88 -4.90
N SER A 48 9.00 -19.99 -4.50
CA SER A 48 10.17 -20.12 -5.40
C SER A 48 10.22 -19.00 -6.45
N LEU A 49 10.05 -17.75 -6.00
CA LEU A 49 10.07 -16.58 -6.86
C LEU A 49 11.43 -15.88 -6.78
N PRO A 50 11.86 -15.22 -7.87
CA PRO A 50 13.05 -14.38 -7.83
C PRO A 50 12.87 -13.21 -6.85
N ILE A 51 13.95 -12.85 -6.15
CA ILE A 51 14.01 -11.68 -5.29
C ILE A 51 15.40 -11.06 -5.35
N ASN A 52 15.48 -9.77 -5.72
CA ASN A 52 16.74 -9.04 -5.76
C ASN A 52 16.59 -7.59 -5.27
N ILE A 53 15.51 -7.29 -4.54
CA ILE A 53 15.25 -5.96 -4.01
C ILE A 53 15.96 -5.73 -2.68
N THR A 54 16.26 -4.47 -2.40
CA THR A 54 16.80 -4.01 -1.12
C THR A 54 15.82 -3.03 -0.46
N LEU A 55 16.13 -2.60 0.77
CA LEU A 55 15.32 -1.60 1.47
C LEU A 55 15.14 -0.31 0.66
N ASP A 56 16.20 0.10 -0.06
CA ASP A 56 16.17 1.33 -0.84
C ASP A 56 15.23 1.25 -2.05
N ASP A 57 14.96 0.06 -2.54
CA ASP A 57 14.02 -0.15 -3.65
C ASP A 57 12.56 -0.01 -3.22
N ILE A 58 12.27 -0.10 -1.91
CA ILE A 58 10.92 0.00 -1.37
C ILE A 58 10.60 1.45 -1.05
N ILE A 59 9.73 2.06 -1.86
CA ILE A 59 9.27 3.43 -1.68
C ILE A 59 7.83 3.37 -1.19
N VAL A 60 7.59 3.86 0.04
CA VAL A 60 6.25 3.90 0.64
C VAL A 60 5.65 5.28 0.40
N PRO A 61 4.63 5.40 -0.47
CA PRO A 61 3.97 6.69 -0.70
C PRO A 61 3.09 7.08 0.50
N ASP A 62 2.71 8.33 0.58
CA ASP A 62 1.77 8.78 1.61
C ASP A 62 0.35 8.29 1.34
N LEU A 63 -0.03 8.21 0.06
CA LEU A 63 -1.33 7.73 -0.39
C LEU A 63 -1.16 6.46 -1.23
N CYS A 64 -2.11 5.54 -1.09
CA CYS A 64 -2.19 4.38 -1.96
C CYS A 64 -2.43 4.85 -3.42
N PRO A 65 -1.56 4.48 -4.38
CA PRO A 65 -1.73 4.94 -5.76
C PRO A 65 -2.98 4.39 -6.45
N VAL A 66 -3.58 3.32 -5.91
CA VAL A 66 -4.78 2.70 -6.48
C VAL A 66 -6.04 3.34 -5.93
N LEU A 67 -6.19 3.41 -4.60
CA LEU A 67 -7.42 3.86 -3.95
C LEU A 67 -7.35 5.29 -3.41
N MET A 68 -6.18 5.92 -3.48
CA MET A 68 -5.95 7.29 -3.00
C MET A 68 -6.29 7.49 -1.53
N ILE A 69 -6.15 6.44 -0.72
CA ILE A 69 -6.30 6.49 0.74
C ILE A 69 -4.94 6.61 1.41
N PRO A 70 -4.85 7.29 2.58
CA PRO A 70 -3.58 7.38 3.31
C PRO A 70 -3.10 5.99 3.75
N LEU A 71 -1.81 5.73 3.55
CA LEU A 71 -1.18 4.49 4.01
C LEU A 71 -0.71 4.66 5.44
N GLN A 72 -1.15 3.77 6.33
CA GLN A 72 -0.84 3.81 7.75
C GLN A 72 -0.34 2.46 8.25
N LYS A 73 0.76 2.48 8.99
CA LYS A 73 1.27 1.26 9.64
C LYS A 73 0.24 0.77 10.67
N SER A 74 -0.03 -0.53 10.65
CA SER A 74 -0.88 -1.14 11.68
C SER A 74 -0.22 -1.07 13.05
N THR A 75 -1.01 -0.71 14.07
CA THR A 75 -0.58 -0.69 15.47
C THR A 75 -0.93 -1.98 16.21
N THR A 76 -1.76 -2.84 15.60
CA THR A 76 -2.28 -4.06 16.24
C THR A 76 -1.52 -5.32 15.85
N GLY A 77 -0.51 -5.22 14.96
CA GLY A 77 0.20 -6.36 14.41
C GLY A 77 -0.55 -7.11 13.32
N ARG A 78 -1.80 -6.74 13.05
CA ARG A 78 -2.59 -7.29 11.94
C ARG A 78 -2.66 -6.27 10.80
N ALA A 79 -2.68 -6.75 9.57
CA ALA A 79 -2.84 -5.87 8.42
C ALA A 79 -4.23 -5.25 8.41
N ASN A 80 -4.28 -3.92 8.39
CA ASN A 80 -5.52 -3.15 8.20
C ASN A 80 -5.72 -2.87 6.71
N PRO A 81 -6.93 -2.49 6.28
CA PRO A 81 -7.17 -2.14 4.86
C PRO A 81 -6.24 -1.05 4.33
N ASP A 82 -5.86 -0.10 5.18
CA ASP A 82 -4.97 1.01 4.84
C ASP A 82 -3.48 0.76 5.13
N SER A 83 -3.11 -0.46 5.53
CA SER A 83 -1.71 -0.83 5.75
C SER A 83 -0.95 -0.91 4.42
N PRO A 84 0.33 -0.48 4.39
CA PRO A 84 1.16 -0.68 3.20
C PRO A 84 1.36 -2.16 2.89
N SER A 85 1.31 -2.51 1.63
CA SER A 85 1.55 -3.87 1.13
C SER A 85 2.44 -3.81 -0.11
N LEU A 86 3.43 -4.68 -0.17
CA LEU A 86 4.32 -4.76 -1.32
C LEU A 86 3.70 -5.65 -2.39
N ASP A 87 3.40 -5.05 -3.53
CA ASP A 87 2.78 -5.71 -4.66
C ASP A 87 3.79 -5.98 -5.78
N ARG A 88 3.61 -7.08 -6.47
CA ARG A 88 4.34 -7.39 -7.71
C ARG A 88 3.49 -6.91 -8.88
N ILE A 89 4.06 -6.05 -9.73
CA ILE A 89 3.34 -5.52 -10.90
C ILE A 89 2.98 -6.67 -11.84
N ILE A 90 3.95 -7.51 -12.15
CA ILE A 90 3.77 -8.77 -12.89
C ILE A 90 4.11 -9.91 -11.93
N PRO A 91 3.10 -10.68 -11.45
CA PRO A 91 3.32 -11.67 -10.38
C PRO A 91 4.41 -12.69 -10.69
N GLU A 92 4.52 -13.15 -11.94
CA GLU A 92 5.46 -14.19 -12.35
C GLU A 92 6.92 -13.75 -12.30
N LEU A 93 7.20 -12.45 -12.44
CA LEU A 93 8.56 -11.91 -12.39
C LEU A 93 9.13 -11.84 -10.98
N GLY A 94 8.29 -11.94 -9.95
CA GLY A 94 8.73 -11.92 -8.57
C GLY A 94 9.08 -10.52 -8.06
N TYR A 95 9.84 -10.49 -6.98
CA TYR A 95 10.25 -9.25 -6.30
C TYR A 95 11.57 -8.75 -6.85
N VAL A 96 11.53 -8.18 -8.04
CA VAL A 96 12.71 -7.67 -8.73
C VAL A 96 12.59 -6.16 -8.94
N LYS A 97 13.73 -5.50 -9.11
CA LYS A 97 13.76 -4.05 -9.34
C LYS A 97 12.90 -3.68 -10.55
N GLY A 98 12.07 -2.65 -10.39
CA GLY A 98 11.14 -2.20 -11.41
C GLY A 98 9.82 -2.95 -11.47
N ASN A 99 9.67 -4.05 -10.71
CA ASN A 99 8.45 -4.88 -10.69
C ASN A 99 7.69 -4.80 -9.36
N ILE A 100 8.05 -3.87 -8.48
CA ILE A 100 7.42 -3.72 -7.18
C ILE A 100 6.78 -2.36 -7.02
N GLN A 101 5.73 -2.31 -6.23
CA GLN A 101 5.10 -1.07 -5.79
C GLN A 101 4.48 -1.27 -4.43
N VAL A 102 4.28 -0.19 -3.68
CA VAL A 102 3.58 -0.23 -2.39
C VAL A 102 2.18 0.32 -2.58
N ILE A 103 1.19 -0.50 -2.29
CA ILE A 103 -0.23 -0.15 -2.36
C ILE A 103 -0.87 -0.50 -1.01
N SER A 104 -2.13 -0.12 -0.81
CA SER A 104 -2.84 -0.50 0.40
C SER A 104 -3.13 -2.01 0.42
N ASN A 105 -3.22 -2.56 1.61
CA ASN A 105 -3.60 -3.97 1.78
C ASN A 105 -4.96 -4.26 1.14
N LYS A 106 -5.89 -3.31 1.22
CA LYS A 106 -7.19 -3.43 0.57
C LYS A 106 -7.07 -3.52 -0.96
N ALA A 107 -6.28 -2.62 -1.57
CA ALA A 107 -6.04 -2.65 -3.01
C ALA A 107 -5.38 -3.96 -3.45
N ASN A 108 -4.41 -4.43 -2.68
CA ASN A 108 -3.71 -5.68 -2.95
C ASN A 108 -4.66 -6.88 -2.85
N SER A 109 -5.55 -6.88 -1.86
CA SER A 109 -6.59 -7.92 -1.71
C SER A 109 -7.58 -7.90 -2.87
N MET A 110 -7.99 -6.72 -3.33
CA MET A 110 -8.87 -6.58 -4.49
C MET A 110 -8.21 -7.06 -5.77
N LYS A 111 -6.92 -6.79 -5.94
CA LYS A 111 -6.14 -7.27 -7.08
C LYS A 111 -5.94 -8.78 -7.02
N ASN A 112 -5.60 -9.31 -5.85
CA ASN A 112 -5.34 -10.71 -5.56
C ASN A 112 -4.52 -11.37 -6.69
N ASN A 113 -5.04 -12.43 -7.31
CA ASN A 113 -4.39 -13.16 -8.41
C ASN A 113 -4.94 -12.78 -9.78
N ALA A 114 -5.69 -11.69 -9.87
CA ALA A 114 -6.27 -11.26 -11.16
C ALA A 114 -5.16 -10.78 -12.11
N THR A 115 -5.32 -11.10 -13.38
CA THR A 115 -4.46 -10.56 -14.43
C THR A 115 -4.84 -9.11 -14.73
N LYS A 116 -3.96 -8.39 -15.40
CA LYS A 116 -4.24 -7.03 -15.84
C LYS A 116 -5.50 -6.96 -16.71
N GLU A 117 -5.64 -7.91 -17.62
CA GLU A 117 -6.78 -8.01 -18.52
C GLU A 117 -8.08 -8.25 -17.76
N GLU A 118 -8.06 -9.11 -16.75
CA GLU A 118 -9.21 -9.36 -15.88
C GLU A 118 -9.60 -8.12 -15.11
N LEU A 119 -8.63 -7.40 -14.57
CA LEU A 119 -8.88 -6.14 -13.83
C LEU A 119 -9.47 -5.06 -14.74
N VAL A 120 -9.02 -4.96 -15.97
CA VAL A 120 -9.58 -4.03 -16.96
C VAL A 120 -11.03 -4.38 -17.28
N ARG A 121 -11.34 -5.66 -17.49
CA ARG A 121 -12.70 -6.12 -17.70
C ARG A 121 -13.60 -5.82 -16.52
N PHE A 122 -13.09 -6.04 -15.32
CA PHE A 122 -13.82 -5.74 -14.07
C PHE A 122 -14.11 -4.25 -13.96
N ALA A 123 -13.11 -3.40 -14.21
CA ALA A 123 -13.29 -1.95 -14.19
C ALA A 123 -14.33 -1.48 -15.20
N ASN A 124 -14.29 -2.02 -16.42
CA ASN A 124 -15.26 -1.71 -17.47
C ASN A 124 -16.68 -2.11 -17.07
N TRP A 125 -16.82 -3.27 -16.45
CA TRP A 125 -18.12 -3.71 -15.92
C TRP A 125 -18.67 -2.77 -14.86
N ILE A 126 -17.85 -2.33 -13.91
CA ILE A 126 -18.26 -1.37 -12.89
C ILE A 126 -18.70 -0.04 -13.50
N LEU A 127 -17.97 0.46 -14.51
CA LEU A 127 -18.31 1.70 -15.21
C LEU A 127 -19.67 1.60 -15.91
N LYS A 128 -19.97 0.45 -16.50
CA LYS A 128 -21.28 0.21 -17.13
C LYS A 128 -22.43 0.21 -16.11
N LEU A 129 -22.19 -0.36 -14.92
CA LEU A 129 -23.19 -0.33 -13.84
C LEU A 129 -23.50 1.11 -13.41
N LYS A 130 -22.50 1.95 -13.36
CA LYS A 130 -22.66 3.37 -13.03
C LYS A 130 -23.53 4.09 -14.07
N GLU A 131 -23.33 3.81 -15.36
CA GLU A 131 -24.10 4.41 -16.45
C GLU A 131 -25.58 3.98 -16.41
N THR A 132 -25.88 2.72 -16.04
CA THR A 132 -27.25 2.22 -16.00
C THR A 132 -28.04 2.70 -14.79
N ASN A 133 -27.38 3.15 -13.74
CA ASN A 133 -28.02 3.63 -12.50
C ASN A 133 -28.21 5.16 -12.46
N GLU A 134 -27.80 5.86 -13.47
CA GLU A 134 -28.05 7.28 -13.68
C GLU A 134 -29.34 7.43 -14.56
#